data_04732d0d44708f02671d514993844007
#
_entry.id   04732d0d44708f02671d514993844007
#
_cell.length_a   1.000
_cell.length_b   1.000
_cell.length_c   1.000
_cell.angle_alpha   90.00
_cell.angle_beta   90.00
_cell.angle_gamma   90.00
#
_symmetry.space_group_name_H-M   'P 1'
#
loop_
_entity.id
_entity.type
_entity.pdbx_description
1 polymer ?
#
loop_
_entity_poly.entity_id
_entity_poly.type
_entity_poly.pdbx_seq_one_letter_code
_entity_poly.pdbx_strand_id
1 'polypeptide(L)'
;MSASVSTPAPALPLRPARRAPRRLVLGGIALTAALLVAGAYMPKWLTFLITMAASHGLVSLGIVLMMRGGVVSFGQGLVFALGAYAAALAYTRLGITDALGLALLGGVVATLAVAPFAPLLSRYRGIFFAMLTLALSMVVFGVLTKTEALGGSDGFNMGRVTVFGQKLADAHVGYVLYSVTVVVAAVLALLARVYFDSTRGLLTLAVRENELRVEYLGGSVRRAMAINFVLAAFAGGTGGALVVMSLGHIDPNFSYWTTSGEFVFVAILAGWQSVLAVFIASTVLEVVRSFSSLYFPNTWQLSLGLFLLFVIRFLPRGIGSLWIGRTGSARSAEKPR
;
A
#
# COMPACT_ATOMS: atom_id res chain seq x y z
N MET A 1 -5.50 19.57 -60.80
CA MET A 1 -5.05 19.00 -59.51
C MET A 1 -5.72 19.80 -58.38
N SER A 2 -6.87 19.33 -57.93
CA SER A 2 -7.62 19.98 -56.82
C SER A 2 -7.17 19.34 -55.49
N ALA A 3 -6.48 20.14 -54.65
CA ALA A 3 -6.07 19.74 -53.33
C ALA A 3 -7.32 19.64 -52.41
N SER A 4 -7.67 18.43 -52.00
CA SER A 4 -8.73 18.20 -51.00
C SER A 4 -8.24 18.74 -49.65
N VAL A 5 -8.82 19.83 -49.20
CA VAL A 5 -8.66 20.36 -47.84
C VAL A 5 -9.29 19.35 -46.87
N SER A 6 -8.46 18.60 -46.17
CA SER A 6 -8.91 17.70 -45.08
C SER A 6 -9.48 18.55 -43.95
N THR A 7 -10.77 18.47 -43.69
CA THR A 7 -11.41 19.03 -42.49
C THR A 7 -10.78 18.44 -41.23
N PRO A 8 -10.37 19.27 -40.26
CA PRO A 8 -9.82 18.74 -38.99
C PRO A 8 -10.91 17.95 -38.26
N ALA A 9 -10.53 16.74 -37.80
CA ALA A 9 -11.41 15.88 -37.01
C ALA A 9 -11.98 16.64 -35.79
N PRO A 10 -13.26 16.50 -35.46
CA PRO A 10 -13.85 17.18 -34.31
C PRO A 10 -13.13 16.80 -33.04
N ALA A 11 -12.70 17.81 -32.29
CA ALA A 11 -12.05 17.60 -30.98
C ALA A 11 -13.02 16.81 -30.09
N LEU A 12 -12.58 15.61 -29.66
CA LEU A 12 -13.34 14.81 -28.72
C LEU A 12 -13.55 15.61 -27.41
N PRO A 13 -14.79 15.75 -26.93
CA PRO A 13 -15.05 16.48 -25.70
C PRO A 13 -14.28 15.86 -24.55
N LEU A 14 -13.40 16.65 -23.92
CA LEU A 14 -12.71 16.28 -22.70
C LEU A 14 -13.78 15.98 -21.64
N ARG A 15 -13.99 14.71 -21.34
CA ARG A 15 -14.88 14.33 -20.22
C ARG A 15 -14.31 14.91 -18.94
N PRO A 16 -15.07 15.76 -18.20
CA PRO A 16 -14.63 16.28 -16.92
C PRO A 16 -14.30 15.10 -15.99
N ALA A 17 -13.22 15.25 -15.21
CA ALA A 17 -12.83 14.28 -14.19
C ALA A 17 -14.07 13.91 -13.36
N ARG A 18 -14.46 12.64 -13.36
CA ARG A 18 -15.63 12.17 -12.61
C ARG A 18 -15.35 12.43 -11.14
N ARG A 19 -16.10 13.34 -10.52
CA ARG A 19 -16.17 13.46 -9.06
C ARG A 19 -16.49 12.07 -8.52
N ALA A 20 -15.76 11.64 -7.48
CA ALA A 20 -16.03 10.36 -6.82
C ALA A 20 -17.54 10.25 -6.54
N PRO A 21 -18.26 9.25 -7.08
CA PRO A 21 -19.68 9.18 -6.91
C PRO A 21 -20.00 9.08 -5.43
N ARG A 22 -20.88 9.94 -4.91
CA ARG A 22 -21.32 9.96 -3.50
C ARG A 22 -21.58 8.55 -2.94
N ARG A 23 -22.10 7.65 -3.78
CA ARG A 23 -22.34 6.24 -3.44
C ARG A 23 -21.07 5.48 -3.03
N LEU A 24 -19.92 5.80 -3.60
CA LEU A 24 -18.65 5.14 -3.29
C LEU A 24 -18.10 5.59 -1.94
N VAL A 25 -18.22 6.88 -1.63
CA VAL A 25 -17.84 7.43 -0.33
C VAL A 25 -18.76 6.89 0.77
N LEU A 26 -20.08 6.89 0.54
CA LEU A 26 -21.05 6.34 1.47
C LEU A 26 -20.84 4.84 1.69
N GLY A 27 -20.55 4.07 0.63
CA GLY A 27 -20.21 2.65 0.74
C GLY A 27 -18.93 2.39 1.55
N GLY A 28 -17.91 3.24 1.37
CA GLY A 28 -16.67 3.17 2.17
C GLY A 28 -16.94 3.46 3.65
N ILE A 29 -17.70 4.51 3.95
CA ILE A 29 -18.08 4.85 5.33
C ILE A 29 -18.91 3.73 5.97
N ALA A 30 -19.90 3.20 5.25
CA ALA A 30 -20.73 2.10 5.74
C ALA A 30 -19.90 0.84 6.01
N LEU A 31 -18.96 0.50 5.14
CA LEU A 31 -18.04 -0.64 5.34
C LEU A 31 -17.16 -0.43 6.56
N THR A 32 -16.59 0.78 6.72
CA THR A 32 -15.76 1.12 7.88
C THR A 32 -16.56 1.03 9.18
N ALA A 33 -17.77 1.59 9.21
CA ALA A 33 -18.65 1.50 10.37
C ALA A 33 -19.03 0.05 10.70
N ALA A 34 -19.33 -0.78 9.67
CA ALA A 34 -19.61 -2.19 9.86
C ALA A 34 -18.40 -2.95 10.44
N LEU A 35 -17.18 -2.67 9.97
CA LEU A 35 -15.95 -3.26 10.50
C LEU A 35 -15.72 -2.85 11.96
N LEU A 36 -15.93 -1.57 12.31
CA LEU A 36 -15.78 -1.09 13.69
C LEU A 36 -16.78 -1.77 14.63
N VAL A 37 -18.05 -1.87 14.24
CA VAL A 37 -19.07 -2.57 15.03
C VAL A 37 -18.74 -4.06 15.15
N ALA A 38 -18.39 -4.71 14.05
CA ALA A 38 -18.00 -6.12 14.06
C ALA A 38 -16.79 -6.38 14.99
N GLY A 39 -15.78 -5.48 14.95
CA GLY A 39 -14.58 -5.59 15.80
C GLY A 39 -14.88 -5.59 17.30
N ALA A 40 -15.97 -4.94 17.75
CA ALA A 40 -16.37 -4.95 19.16
C ALA A 40 -16.83 -6.32 19.65
N TYR A 41 -17.32 -7.17 18.76
CA TYR A 41 -17.81 -8.53 19.08
C TYR A 41 -16.81 -9.64 18.68
N MET A 42 -15.74 -9.27 17.96
CA MET A 42 -14.74 -10.26 17.51
C MET A 42 -13.78 -10.67 18.65
N PRO A 43 -13.28 -11.93 18.63
CA PRO A 43 -12.25 -12.38 19.55
C PRO A 43 -10.93 -11.61 19.31
N LYS A 44 -10.11 -11.44 20.36
CA LYS A 44 -8.87 -10.65 20.32
C LYS A 44 -7.87 -11.08 19.24
N TRP A 45 -7.79 -12.37 18.96
CA TRP A 45 -6.88 -12.87 17.90
C TRP A 45 -7.30 -12.39 16.51
N LEU A 46 -8.60 -12.32 16.25
CA LEU A 46 -9.13 -11.89 14.96
C LEU A 46 -9.01 -10.38 14.76
N THR A 47 -9.24 -9.58 15.81
CA THR A 47 -9.01 -8.13 15.78
C THR A 47 -7.53 -7.83 15.52
N PHE A 48 -6.61 -8.57 16.15
CA PHE A 48 -5.17 -8.45 15.89
C PHE A 48 -4.82 -8.82 14.44
N LEU A 49 -5.34 -9.93 13.93
CA LEU A 49 -5.12 -10.39 12.55
C LEU A 49 -5.59 -9.34 11.53
N ILE A 50 -6.78 -8.77 11.73
CA ILE A 50 -7.31 -7.74 10.82
C ILE A 50 -6.49 -6.44 10.94
N THR A 51 -6.00 -6.09 12.13
CA THR A 51 -5.11 -4.94 12.32
C THR A 51 -3.82 -5.11 11.52
N MET A 52 -3.19 -6.28 11.59
CA MET A 52 -2.01 -6.60 10.80
C MET A 52 -2.31 -6.58 9.30
N ALA A 53 -3.41 -7.23 8.89
CA ALA A 53 -3.84 -7.25 7.50
C ALA A 53 -4.12 -5.85 6.93
N ALA A 54 -4.77 -4.98 7.68
CA ALA A 54 -5.03 -3.60 7.27
C ALA A 54 -3.75 -2.77 7.16
N SER A 55 -2.83 -2.92 8.11
CA SER A 55 -1.53 -2.23 8.12
C SER A 55 -0.64 -2.69 6.95
N HIS A 56 -0.49 -4.01 6.74
CA HIS A 56 0.24 -4.58 5.60
C HIS A 56 -0.45 -4.25 4.26
N GLY A 57 -1.79 -4.15 4.27
CA GLY A 57 -2.57 -3.69 3.13
C GLY A 57 -2.24 -2.27 2.71
N LEU A 58 -1.99 -1.35 3.66
CA LEU A 58 -1.52 0.01 3.38
C LEU A 58 -0.14 0.01 2.70
N VAL A 59 0.77 -0.81 3.19
CA VAL A 59 2.12 -0.94 2.59
C VAL A 59 2.01 -1.47 1.16
N SER A 60 1.23 -2.52 0.96
CA SER A 60 1.02 -3.13 -0.37
C SER A 60 0.24 -2.22 -1.32
N LEU A 61 -0.64 -1.33 -0.79
CA LEU A 61 -1.30 -0.29 -1.57
C LEU A 61 -0.28 0.65 -2.22
N GLY A 62 0.83 0.95 -1.53
CA GLY A 62 1.96 1.69 -2.09
C GLY A 62 2.55 0.99 -3.33
N ILE A 63 2.72 -0.34 -3.29
CA ILE A 63 3.19 -1.10 -4.46
C ILE A 63 2.17 -1.05 -5.60
N VAL A 64 0.88 -1.17 -5.28
CA VAL A 64 -0.20 -1.12 -6.29
C VAL A 64 -0.26 0.25 -6.97
N LEU A 65 0.00 1.36 -6.25
CA LEU A 65 0.17 2.69 -6.83
C LEU A 65 1.28 2.70 -7.89
N MET A 66 2.42 2.04 -7.62
CA MET A 66 3.54 1.94 -8.55
C MET A 66 3.23 0.98 -9.72
N MET A 67 2.56 -0.15 -9.45
CA MET A 67 2.14 -1.12 -10.47
C MET A 67 1.20 -0.52 -11.52
N ARG A 68 0.39 0.47 -11.16
CA ARG A 68 -0.43 1.22 -12.12
C ARG A 68 0.40 1.99 -13.14
N GLY A 69 1.60 2.41 -12.77
CA GLY A 69 2.58 3.04 -13.66
C GLY A 69 3.50 2.04 -14.38
N GLY A 70 3.25 0.74 -14.25
CA GLY A 70 4.02 -0.30 -14.95
C GLY A 70 5.32 -0.72 -14.24
N VAL A 71 5.54 -0.30 -12.98
CA VAL A 71 6.74 -0.68 -12.21
C VAL A 71 6.36 -1.36 -10.91
N VAL A 72 7.20 -2.30 -10.45
CA VAL A 72 7.07 -2.98 -9.16
C VAL A 72 8.24 -2.56 -8.28
N SER A 73 7.96 -2.05 -7.09
CA SER A 73 8.97 -1.65 -6.11
C SER A 73 9.21 -2.78 -5.11
N PHE A 74 10.49 -3.14 -4.94
CA PHE A 74 10.95 -4.02 -3.86
C PHE A 74 11.54 -3.24 -2.68
N GLY A 75 11.42 -1.92 -2.69
CA GLY A 75 11.84 -1.03 -1.61
C GLY A 75 10.75 -0.70 -0.59
N GLN A 76 9.66 -1.44 -0.61
CA GLN A 76 8.55 -1.13 0.29
C GLN A 76 8.85 -1.48 1.75
N GLY A 77 9.72 -2.46 1.99
CA GLY A 77 10.26 -2.76 3.31
C GLY A 77 11.06 -1.60 3.90
N LEU A 78 11.85 -0.88 3.08
CA LEU A 78 12.54 0.35 3.50
C LEU A 78 11.55 1.40 4.01
N VAL A 79 10.52 1.69 3.24
CA VAL A 79 9.50 2.70 3.57
C VAL A 79 8.74 2.30 4.83
N PHE A 80 8.38 1.03 4.92
CA PHE A 80 7.74 0.40 6.08
C PHE A 80 8.60 0.55 7.34
N ALA A 81 9.89 0.18 7.26
CA ALA A 81 10.83 0.31 8.36
C ALA A 81 11.02 1.78 8.78
N LEU A 82 11.23 2.70 7.83
CA LEU A 82 11.38 4.12 8.15
C LEU A 82 10.19 4.68 8.91
N GLY A 83 8.97 4.33 8.51
CA GLY A 83 7.76 4.74 9.21
C GLY A 83 7.64 4.13 10.60
N ALA A 84 7.96 2.85 10.74
CA ALA A 84 7.95 2.13 12.01
C ALA A 84 9.01 2.69 12.97
N TYR A 85 10.25 2.89 12.53
CA TYR A 85 11.33 3.49 13.33
C TYR A 85 11.01 4.93 13.72
N ALA A 86 10.44 5.72 12.81
CA ALA A 86 10.03 7.10 13.13
C ALA A 86 9.00 7.13 14.25
N ALA A 87 7.97 6.27 14.20
CA ALA A 87 6.95 6.17 15.24
C ALA A 87 7.54 5.67 16.57
N ALA A 88 8.37 4.62 16.55
CA ALA A 88 8.99 4.06 17.75
C ALA A 88 9.98 5.04 18.43
N LEU A 89 10.79 5.76 17.64
CA LEU A 89 11.70 6.80 18.15
C LEU A 89 10.94 8.02 18.69
N ALA A 90 9.87 8.44 18.02
CA ALA A 90 9.04 9.52 18.49
C ALA A 90 8.37 9.19 19.84
N TYR A 91 7.92 7.94 19.98
CA TYR A 91 7.39 7.46 21.25
C TYR A 91 8.45 7.45 22.34
N THR A 92 9.62 6.84 22.09
CA THR A 92 10.64 6.58 23.14
C THR A 92 11.45 7.83 23.50
N ARG A 93 11.77 8.71 22.52
CA ARG A 93 12.65 9.87 22.73
C ARG A 93 11.91 11.19 22.86
N LEU A 94 10.78 11.36 22.14
CA LEU A 94 10.01 12.61 22.16
C LEU A 94 8.78 12.54 23.09
N GLY A 95 8.46 11.34 23.63
CA GLY A 95 7.32 11.15 24.51
C GLY A 95 5.96 11.32 23.82
N ILE A 96 5.93 11.26 22.48
CA ILE A 96 4.66 11.31 21.72
C ILE A 96 4.00 9.95 21.85
N THR A 97 2.87 9.89 22.56
CA THR A 97 2.18 8.63 22.84
C THR A 97 0.91 8.44 22.00
N ASP A 98 0.42 9.48 21.32
CA ASP A 98 -0.83 9.42 20.55
C ASP A 98 -0.71 8.60 19.29
N ALA A 99 -1.54 7.55 19.15
CA ALA A 99 -1.48 6.59 18.05
C ALA A 99 -1.73 7.23 16.68
N LEU A 100 -2.66 8.20 16.59
CA LEU A 100 -2.94 8.86 15.31
C LEU A 100 -1.79 9.78 14.91
N GLY A 101 -1.23 10.51 15.86
CA GLY A 101 -0.05 11.36 15.66
C GLY A 101 1.15 10.55 15.20
N LEU A 102 1.41 9.39 15.82
CA LEU A 102 2.51 8.48 15.46
C LEU A 102 2.31 7.87 14.07
N ALA A 103 1.08 7.48 13.70
CA ALA A 103 0.78 6.95 12.37
C ALA A 103 1.04 7.98 11.28
N LEU A 104 0.59 9.22 11.46
CA LEU A 104 0.83 10.32 10.53
C LEU A 104 2.32 10.69 10.45
N LEU A 105 3.00 10.75 11.59
CA LEU A 105 4.42 11.06 11.68
C LEU A 105 5.24 10.00 10.93
N GLY A 106 4.94 8.72 11.11
CA GLY A 106 5.59 7.63 10.36
C GLY A 106 5.42 7.78 8.85
N GLY A 107 4.21 8.11 8.38
CA GLY A 107 3.95 8.38 6.97
C GLY A 107 4.72 9.59 6.45
N VAL A 108 4.73 10.71 7.19
CA VAL A 108 5.44 11.95 6.81
C VAL A 108 6.96 11.73 6.77
N VAL A 109 7.54 11.13 7.82
CA VAL A 109 9.00 10.89 7.88
C VAL A 109 9.44 9.95 6.76
N ALA A 110 8.74 8.85 6.52
CA ALA A 110 9.04 7.96 5.42
C ALA A 110 8.95 8.68 4.06
N THR A 111 7.95 9.55 3.88
CA THR A 111 7.81 10.37 2.67
C THR A 111 8.97 11.34 2.51
N LEU A 112 9.33 12.08 3.54
CA LEU A 112 10.43 13.05 3.50
C LEU A 112 11.79 12.38 3.25
N ALA A 113 12.03 11.22 3.84
CA ALA A 113 13.26 10.45 3.62
C ALA A 113 13.40 9.95 2.18
N VAL A 114 12.28 9.57 1.55
CA VAL A 114 12.26 8.97 0.21
C VAL A 114 12.07 10.00 -0.90
N ALA A 115 11.43 11.13 -0.62
CA ALA A 115 11.14 12.18 -1.61
C ALA A 115 12.37 12.67 -2.40
N PRO A 116 13.57 12.86 -1.81
CA PRO A 116 14.76 13.24 -2.56
C PRO A 116 15.20 12.21 -3.62
N PHE A 117 14.93 10.93 -3.36
CA PHE A 117 15.26 9.83 -4.27
C PHE A 117 14.20 9.62 -5.37
N ALA A 118 12.98 10.15 -5.19
CA ALA A 118 11.89 9.95 -6.12
C ALA A 118 12.20 10.44 -7.56
N PRO A 119 12.82 11.60 -7.81
CA PRO A 119 13.20 12.03 -9.16
C PRO A 119 14.27 11.16 -9.80
N LEU A 120 15.19 10.60 -8.98
CA LEU A 120 16.23 9.69 -9.45
C LEU A 120 15.62 8.33 -9.82
N LEU A 121 14.86 7.75 -8.91
CA LEU A 121 14.19 6.46 -9.08
C LEU A 121 13.20 6.48 -10.25
N SER A 122 12.52 7.62 -10.46
CA SER A 122 11.57 7.78 -11.56
C SER A 122 12.21 7.73 -12.97
N ARG A 123 13.52 7.71 -13.09
CA ARG A 123 14.24 7.53 -14.38
C ARG A 123 14.35 6.07 -14.79
N TYR A 124 14.30 5.14 -13.85
CA TYR A 124 14.51 3.72 -14.09
C TYR A 124 13.17 2.98 -14.25
N ARG A 125 13.19 1.89 -15.03
CA ARG A 125 12.01 1.06 -15.32
C ARG A 125 12.32 -0.42 -15.20
N GLY A 126 11.26 -1.23 -15.13
CA GLY A 126 11.37 -2.69 -15.13
C GLY A 126 12.28 -3.23 -14.04
N ILE A 127 13.16 -4.14 -14.41
CA ILE A 127 14.05 -4.86 -13.48
C ILE A 127 15.03 -3.92 -12.78
N PHE A 128 15.59 -2.92 -13.48
CA PHE A 128 16.52 -1.97 -12.88
C PHE A 128 15.89 -1.16 -11.74
N PHE A 129 14.65 -0.74 -11.90
CA PHE A 129 13.91 -0.08 -10.82
C PHE A 129 13.73 -0.99 -9.61
N ALA A 130 13.33 -2.24 -9.83
CA ALA A 130 13.13 -3.24 -8.79
C ALA A 130 14.43 -3.52 -8.01
N MET A 131 15.54 -3.75 -8.73
CA MET A 131 16.85 -4.00 -8.13
C MET A 131 17.38 -2.79 -7.35
N LEU A 132 17.21 -1.57 -7.88
CA LEU A 132 17.66 -0.34 -7.22
C LEU A 132 16.90 -0.08 -5.93
N THR A 133 15.58 -0.27 -5.94
CA THR A 133 14.75 -0.11 -4.73
C THR A 133 15.05 -1.19 -3.69
N LEU A 134 15.33 -2.43 -4.12
CA LEU A 134 15.76 -3.50 -3.23
C LEU A 134 17.13 -3.20 -2.62
N ALA A 135 18.11 -2.76 -3.43
CA ALA A 135 19.43 -2.40 -2.93
C ALA A 135 19.34 -1.26 -1.89
N LEU A 136 18.50 -0.25 -2.13
CA LEU A 136 18.29 0.83 -1.18
C LEU A 136 17.69 0.32 0.15
N SER A 137 16.77 -0.65 0.08
CA SER A 137 16.21 -1.31 1.26
C SER A 137 17.28 -2.06 2.07
N MET A 138 18.20 -2.76 1.38
CA MET A 138 19.30 -3.48 2.02
C MET A 138 20.36 -2.55 2.61
N VAL A 139 20.60 -1.39 2.02
CA VAL A 139 21.48 -0.36 2.61
C VAL A 139 20.89 0.13 3.93
N VAL A 140 19.58 0.43 3.97
CA VAL A 140 18.92 0.84 5.22
C VAL A 140 18.93 -0.29 6.26
N PHE A 141 18.70 -1.54 5.86
CA PHE A 141 18.85 -2.70 6.73
C PHE A 141 20.24 -2.76 7.36
N GLY A 142 21.31 -2.58 6.55
CA GLY A 142 22.69 -2.56 7.04
C GLY A 142 22.96 -1.42 8.03
N VAL A 143 22.44 -0.22 7.76
CA VAL A 143 22.55 0.94 8.66
C VAL A 143 21.82 0.68 9.97
N LEU A 144 20.59 0.18 9.93
CA LEU A 144 19.81 -0.11 11.14
C LEU A 144 20.47 -1.17 12.01
N THR A 145 20.97 -2.25 11.41
CA THR A 145 21.63 -3.36 12.12
C THR A 145 22.94 -2.93 12.80
N LYS A 146 23.69 -2.00 12.19
CA LYS A 146 24.98 -1.55 12.71
C LYS A 146 24.89 -0.38 13.68
N THR A 147 23.75 0.27 13.79
CA THR A 147 23.57 1.46 14.62
C THR A 147 22.96 1.09 15.98
N GLU A 148 23.78 0.95 17.01
CA GLU A 148 23.35 0.61 18.38
C GLU A 148 22.33 1.61 18.94
N ALA A 149 22.44 2.90 18.58
CA ALA A 149 21.48 3.93 18.99
C ALA A 149 20.05 3.70 18.47
N LEU A 150 19.89 2.83 17.46
CA LEU A 150 18.61 2.39 16.88
C LEU A 150 18.23 0.97 17.30
N GLY A 151 18.89 0.41 18.32
CA GLY A 151 18.64 -0.93 18.84
C GLY A 151 19.51 -2.04 18.22
N GLY A 152 20.37 -1.72 17.24
CA GLY A 152 21.25 -2.70 16.61
C GLY A 152 20.48 -3.84 15.94
N SER A 153 21.02 -5.05 16.00
CA SER A 153 20.41 -6.28 15.44
C SER A 153 19.12 -6.70 16.14
N ASP A 154 19.02 -6.40 17.45
CA ASP A 154 17.93 -6.90 18.30
C ASP A 154 16.73 -5.95 18.33
N GLY A 155 16.92 -4.72 17.80
CA GLY A 155 15.88 -3.72 17.83
C GLY A 155 15.58 -3.18 19.24
N PHE A 156 14.37 -2.63 19.43
CA PHE A 156 13.94 -2.15 20.75
C PHE A 156 12.41 -2.21 20.90
N ASN A 157 11.98 -2.21 22.16
CA ASN A 157 10.56 -2.27 22.48
C ASN A 157 9.95 -0.86 22.52
N MET A 158 8.73 -0.77 22.04
CA MET A 158 7.85 0.39 22.15
C MET A 158 6.81 0.11 23.24
N GLY A 159 6.56 1.10 24.09
CA GLY A 159 5.51 0.99 25.10
C GLY A 159 4.11 1.16 24.53
N ARG A 160 3.12 1.17 25.42
CA ARG A 160 1.71 1.29 25.01
C ARG A 160 1.37 2.69 24.56
N VAL A 161 0.69 2.78 23.43
CA VAL A 161 0.21 4.07 22.90
C VAL A 161 -1.07 4.51 23.59
N THR A 162 -1.32 5.82 23.54
CA THR A 162 -2.56 6.45 24.00
C THR A 162 -3.38 6.89 22.78
N VAL A 163 -4.66 7.17 22.98
CA VAL A 163 -5.49 7.78 21.95
C VAL A 163 -6.14 9.02 22.57
N PHE A 164 -5.96 10.17 21.92
CA PHE A 164 -6.38 11.49 22.43
C PHE A 164 -5.91 11.79 23.86
N GLY A 165 -4.69 11.36 24.21
CA GLY A 165 -4.10 11.57 25.54
C GLY A 165 -4.67 10.71 26.68
N GLN A 166 -5.63 9.85 26.40
CA GLN A 166 -6.18 8.93 27.39
C GLN A 166 -5.40 7.63 27.43
N LYS A 167 -4.94 7.23 28.63
CA LYS A 167 -4.36 5.90 28.85
C LYS A 167 -5.49 4.88 28.80
N LEU A 168 -5.41 3.97 27.86
CA LEU A 168 -6.42 2.92 27.71
C LEU A 168 -6.24 1.83 28.77
N ALA A 169 -7.37 1.36 29.32
CA ALA A 169 -7.37 0.15 30.14
C ALA A 169 -6.94 -1.06 29.30
N ASP A 170 -6.18 -1.98 29.89
CA ASP A 170 -5.56 -3.15 29.25
C ASP A 170 -6.53 -4.01 28.43
N ALA A 171 -7.81 -4.03 28.82
CA ALA A 171 -8.85 -4.79 28.14
C ALA A 171 -9.22 -4.22 26.75
N HIS A 172 -9.04 -2.91 26.54
CA HIS A 172 -9.53 -2.20 25.36
C HIS A 172 -8.43 -1.75 24.39
N VAL A 173 -7.13 -1.88 24.75
CA VAL A 173 -6.00 -1.43 23.91
C VAL A 173 -6.06 -2.06 22.53
N GLY A 174 -6.28 -3.37 22.44
CA GLY A 174 -6.37 -4.08 21.16
C GLY A 174 -7.48 -3.59 20.25
N TYR A 175 -8.68 -3.35 20.81
CA TYR A 175 -9.82 -2.85 20.04
C TYR A 175 -9.61 -1.41 19.57
N VAL A 176 -9.03 -0.57 20.41
CA VAL A 176 -8.77 0.83 20.03
C VAL A 176 -7.73 0.92 18.93
N LEU A 177 -6.65 0.14 19.05
CA LEU A 177 -5.61 0.09 18.01
C LEU A 177 -6.18 -0.44 16.67
N TYR A 178 -7.03 -1.48 16.75
CA TYR A 178 -7.80 -1.97 15.62
C TYR A 178 -8.66 -0.84 15.01
N SER A 179 -9.38 -0.09 15.83
CA SER A 179 -10.26 0.99 15.37
C SER A 179 -9.47 2.10 14.66
N VAL A 180 -8.36 2.55 15.26
CA VAL A 180 -7.46 3.54 14.65
C VAL A 180 -6.93 3.03 13.30
N THR A 181 -6.46 1.77 13.26
CA THR A 181 -5.92 1.17 12.04
C THR A 181 -6.98 1.08 10.93
N VAL A 182 -8.19 0.60 11.25
CA VAL A 182 -9.28 0.49 10.28
C VAL A 182 -9.69 1.86 9.74
N VAL A 183 -9.79 2.87 10.59
CA VAL A 183 -10.12 4.25 10.18
C VAL A 183 -9.03 4.82 9.28
N VAL A 184 -7.76 4.73 9.68
CA VAL A 184 -6.62 5.22 8.88
C VAL A 184 -6.55 4.48 7.54
N ALA A 185 -6.71 3.15 7.55
CA ALA A 185 -6.73 2.35 6.32
C ALA A 185 -7.88 2.74 5.40
N ALA A 186 -9.08 2.97 5.93
CA ALA A 186 -10.24 3.39 5.16
C ALA A 186 -10.05 4.78 4.54
N VAL A 187 -9.50 5.74 5.29
CA VAL A 187 -9.20 7.09 4.79
C VAL A 187 -8.17 7.02 3.66
N LEU A 188 -7.05 6.31 3.86
CA LEU A 188 -6.01 6.18 2.84
C LEU A 188 -6.49 5.38 1.62
N ALA A 189 -7.31 4.35 1.81
CA ALA A 189 -7.96 3.61 0.72
C ALA A 189 -8.89 4.52 -0.10
N LEU A 190 -9.67 5.37 0.57
CA LEU A 190 -10.55 6.34 -0.10
C LEU A 190 -9.74 7.37 -0.88
N LEU A 191 -8.69 7.93 -0.28
CA LEU A 191 -7.79 8.88 -0.95
C LEU A 191 -7.10 8.24 -2.17
N ALA A 192 -6.61 7.01 -2.04
CA ALA A 192 -6.04 6.26 -3.15
C ALA A 192 -7.07 6.01 -4.25
N ARG A 193 -8.32 5.71 -3.90
CA ARG A 193 -9.40 5.53 -4.87
C ARG A 193 -9.71 6.83 -5.61
N VAL A 194 -9.81 7.95 -4.91
CA VAL A 194 -10.00 9.28 -5.52
C VAL A 194 -8.83 9.62 -6.43
N TYR A 195 -7.60 9.31 -6.00
CA TYR A 195 -6.41 9.49 -6.83
C TYR A 195 -6.48 8.64 -8.09
N PHE A 196 -6.89 7.38 -8.01
CA PHE A 196 -7.02 6.47 -9.16
C PHE A 196 -8.00 6.99 -10.22
N ASP A 197 -9.07 7.66 -9.81
CA ASP A 197 -10.07 8.24 -10.69
C ASP A 197 -9.72 9.67 -11.15
N SER A 198 -8.65 10.26 -10.62
CA SER A 198 -8.16 11.59 -10.99
C SER A 198 -7.41 11.58 -12.33
N THR A 199 -7.24 12.74 -12.94
CA THR A 199 -6.46 12.90 -14.19
C THR A 199 -5.03 12.38 -14.02
N ARG A 200 -4.40 12.60 -12.86
CA ARG A 200 -3.05 12.08 -12.56
C ARG A 200 -3.03 10.57 -12.45
N GLY A 201 -4.03 9.97 -11.81
CA GLY A 201 -4.16 8.51 -11.71
C GLY A 201 -4.46 7.84 -13.06
N LEU A 202 -5.20 8.50 -13.95
CA LEU A 202 -5.43 8.04 -15.32
C LEU A 202 -4.16 8.18 -16.17
N LEU A 203 -3.39 9.23 -15.97
CA LEU A 203 -2.08 9.40 -16.62
C LEU A 203 -1.13 8.24 -16.31
N THR A 204 -1.13 7.72 -15.08
CA THR A 204 -0.29 6.57 -14.72
C THR A 204 -0.66 5.31 -15.49
N LEU A 205 -1.94 5.10 -15.80
CA LEU A 205 -2.36 3.99 -16.67
C LEU A 205 -1.89 4.19 -18.10
N ALA A 206 -1.98 5.40 -18.63
CA ALA A 206 -1.47 5.73 -19.96
C ALA A 206 0.05 5.51 -20.05
N VAL A 207 0.80 5.87 -19.01
CA VAL A 207 2.25 5.60 -18.90
C VAL A 207 2.53 4.10 -18.97
N ARG A 208 1.75 3.28 -18.28
CA ARG A 208 1.89 1.82 -18.30
C ARG A 208 1.67 1.23 -19.70
N GLU A 209 0.73 1.78 -20.48
CA GLU A 209 0.43 1.31 -21.83
C GLU A 209 1.51 1.74 -22.83
N ASN A 210 1.89 3.03 -22.82
CA ASN A 210 2.92 3.57 -23.71
C ASN A 210 3.47 4.90 -23.20
N GLU A 211 4.69 4.87 -22.65
CA GLU A 211 5.38 6.05 -22.11
C GLU A 211 5.65 7.12 -23.17
N LEU A 212 6.12 6.70 -24.36
CA LEU A 212 6.43 7.62 -25.46
C LEU A 212 5.21 8.38 -25.92
N ARG A 213 4.06 7.71 -26.02
CA ARG A 213 2.81 8.38 -26.40
C ARG A 213 2.40 9.45 -25.38
N VAL A 214 2.62 9.21 -24.10
CA VAL A 214 2.35 10.20 -23.04
C VAL A 214 3.26 11.40 -23.16
N GLU A 215 4.55 11.21 -23.45
CA GLU A 215 5.52 12.27 -23.64
C GLU A 215 5.21 13.11 -24.88
N TYR A 216 4.85 12.49 -26.01
CA TYR A 216 4.42 13.20 -27.22
C TYR A 216 3.15 14.05 -27.01
N LEU A 217 2.28 13.65 -26.07
CA LEU A 217 1.09 14.42 -25.67
C LEU A 217 1.41 15.50 -24.61
N GLY A 218 2.68 15.73 -24.28
CA GLY A 218 3.13 16.73 -23.32
C GLY A 218 3.04 16.28 -21.85
N GLY A 219 2.74 15.00 -21.58
CA GLY A 219 2.71 14.44 -20.22
C GLY A 219 4.11 14.14 -19.72
N SER A 220 4.40 14.47 -18.45
CA SER A 220 5.69 14.13 -17.83
C SER A 220 5.61 12.79 -17.10
N VAL A 221 6.16 11.74 -17.72
CA VAL A 221 6.26 10.39 -17.16
C VAL A 221 7.02 10.40 -15.84
N ARG A 222 8.17 11.10 -15.77
CA ARG A 222 8.97 11.24 -14.53
C ARG A 222 8.14 11.80 -13.37
N ARG A 223 7.41 12.91 -13.62
CA ARG A 223 6.59 13.55 -12.58
C ARG A 223 5.48 12.62 -12.10
N ALA A 224 4.81 11.90 -13.00
CA ALA A 224 3.77 10.94 -12.65
C ALA A 224 4.31 9.81 -11.76
N MET A 225 5.47 9.25 -12.10
CA MET A 225 6.10 8.18 -11.34
C MET A 225 6.64 8.67 -9.99
N ALA A 226 7.25 9.88 -9.93
CA ALA A 226 7.72 10.46 -8.68
C ALA A 226 6.56 10.70 -7.69
N ILE A 227 5.42 11.19 -8.17
CA ILE A 227 4.21 11.37 -7.34
C ILE A 227 3.72 10.03 -6.80
N ASN A 228 3.64 8.99 -7.65
CA ASN A 228 3.24 7.65 -7.19
C ASN A 228 4.18 7.13 -6.11
N PHE A 229 5.49 7.34 -6.26
CA PHE A 229 6.49 6.88 -5.29
C PHE A 229 6.35 7.61 -3.94
N VAL A 230 6.09 8.92 -3.96
CA VAL A 230 5.83 9.71 -2.75
C VAL A 230 4.54 9.26 -2.04
N LEU A 231 3.47 9.03 -2.80
CA LEU A 231 2.21 8.53 -2.24
C LEU A 231 2.37 7.11 -1.67
N ALA A 232 3.15 6.26 -2.36
CA ALA A 232 3.48 4.92 -1.90
C ALA A 232 4.30 4.96 -0.60
N ALA A 233 5.22 5.91 -0.48
CA ALA A 233 6.02 6.12 0.72
C ALA A 233 5.14 6.55 1.91
N PHE A 234 4.18 7.44 1.71
CA PHE A 234 3.27 7.84 2.76
C PHE A 234 2.41 6.68 3.26
N ALA A 235 1.79 5.92 2.35
CA ALA A 235 0.97 4.77 2.71
C ALA A 235 1.78 3.68 3.42
N GLY A 236 2.98 3.37 2.90
CA GLY A 236 3.87 2.36 3.46
C GLY A 236 4.41 2.74 4.83
N GLY A 237 4.84 4.00 5.02
CA GLY A 237 5.31 4.51 6.30
C GLY A 237 4.22 4.55 7.38
N THR A 238 3.01 4.97 6.99
CA THR A 238 1.84 4.91 7.90
C THR A 238 1.53 3.47 8.29
N GLY A 239 1.56 2.52 7.34
CA GLY A 239 1.40 1.09 7.62
C GLY A 239 2.45 0.56 8.59
N GLY A 240 3.72 0.97 8.42
CA GLY A 240 4.82 0.60 9.32
C GLY A 240 4.63 1.09 10.75
N ALA A 241 4.21 2.35 10.91
CA ALA A 241 3.89 2.92 12.22
C ALA A 241 2.75 2.15 12.93
N LEU A 242 1.70 1.77 12.20
CA LEU A 242 0.58 0.99 12.74
C LEU A 242 1.01 -0.41 13.18
N VAL A 243 1.90 -1.06 12.42
CA VAL A 243 2.43 -2.39 12.77
C VAL A 243 3.26 -2.33 14.05
N VAL A 244 4.20 -1.38 14.17
CA VAL A 244 5.05 -1.29 15.37
C VAL A 244 4.25 -0.98 16.63
N MET A 245 3.19 -0.15 16.52
CA MET A 245 2.27 0.10 17.63
C MET A 245 1.50 -1.15 18.06
N SER A 246 1.21 -2.05 17.11
CA SER A 246 0.47 -3.28 17.36
C SER A 246 1.34 -4.40 17.90
N LEU A 247 2.59 -4.50 17.44
CA LEU A 247 3.57 -5.49 17.91
C LEU A 247 4.25 -5.07 19.22
N GLY A 248 4.41 -3.76 19.46
CA GLY A 248 5.16 -3.23 20.58
C GLY A 248 6.68 -3.45 20.48
N HIS A 249 7.16 -3.91 19.34
CA HIS A 249 8.57 -4.19 19.08
C HIS A 249 8.94 -3.82 17.65
N ILE A 250 10.15 -3.33 17.46
CA ILE A 250 10.72 -3.02 16.15
C ILE A 250 12.11 -3.61 16.04
N ASP A 251 12.43 -4.18 14.88
CA ASP A 251 13.74 -4.71 14.53
C ASP A 251 14.14 -4.36 13.09
N PRO A 252 15.42 -4.47 12.72
CA PRO A 252 15.89 -4.16 11.36
C PRO A 252 15.27 -5.01 10.25
N ASN A 253 14.75 -6.23 10.56
CA ASN A 253 14.15 -7.12 9.58
C ASN A 253 12.93 -6.51 8.86
N PHE A 254 12.35 -5.44 9.44
CA PHE A 254 11.30 -4.66 8.78
C PHE A 254 11.73 -4.10 7.42
N SER A 255 13.03 -3.79 7.25
CA SER A 255 13.60 -3.33 5.98
C SER A 255 14.24 -4.43 5.14
N TYR A 256 14.23 -5.68 5.61
CA TYR A 256 14.86 -6.78 4.91
C TYR A 256 14.12 -7.14 3.60
N TRP A 257 14.84 -7.69 2.63
CA TRP A 257 14.28 -7.97 1.31
C TRP A 257 13.11 -8.97 1.32
N THR A 258 13.10 -9.93 2.26
CA THR A 258 11.97 -10.89 2.40
C THR A 258 10.68 -10.19 2.78
N THR A 259 10.74 -9.22 3.69
CA THR A 259 9.60 -8.40 4.09
C THR A 259 9.06 -7.59 2.91
N SER A 260 9.96 -7.00 2.10
CA SER A 260 9.55 -6.36 0.84
C SER A 260 8.88 -7.34 -0.12
N GLY A 261 9.39 -8.59 -0.20
CA GLY A 261 8.81 -9.66 -1.02
C GLY A 261 7.38 -10.01 -0.60
N GLU A 262 7.11 -10.11 0.70
CA GLU A 262 5.76 -10.38 1.23
C GLU A 262 4.74 -9.32 0.79
N PHE A 263 5.10 -8.04 0.84
CA PHE A 263 4.23 -6.96 0.36
C PHE A 263 4.00 -7.02 -1.16
N VAL A 264 5.02 -7.41 -1.92
CA VAL A 264 4.89 -7.65 -3.37
C VAL A 264 3.93 -8.81 -3.65
N PHE A 265 3.96 -9.87 -2.83
CA PHE A 265 3.02 -10.99 -2.96
C PHE A 265 1.57 -10.56 -2.76
N VAL A 266 1.29 -9.74 -1.75
CA VAL A 266 -0.04 -9.14 -1.55
C VAL A 266 -0.44 -8.30 -2.77
N ALA A 267 0.47 -7.49 -3.31
CA ALA A 267 0.18 -6.63 -4.44
C ALA A 267 -0.10 -7.41 -5.74
N ILE A 268 0.64 -8.52 -5.97
CA ILE A 268 0.40 -9.42 -7.12
C ILE A 268 -0.95 -10.12 -6.96
N LEU A 269 -1.25 -10.64 -5.75
CA LEU A 269 -2.54 -11.27 -5.44
C LEU A 269 -3.71 -10.30 -5.62
N ALA A 270 -3.55 -9.03 -5.22
CA ALA A 270 -4.56 -7.99 -5.39
C ALA A 270 -4.77 -7.60 -6.86
N GLY A 271 -3.66 -7.46 -7.60
CA GLY A 271 -3.64 -6.83 -8.91
C GLY A 271 -3.75 -5.30 -8.82
N TRP A 272 -3.43 -4.62 -9.92
CA TRP A 272 -3.34 -3.15 -9.99
C TRP A 272 -4.69 -2.42 -10.16
N GLN A 273 -5.79 -3.14 -10.26
CA GLN A 273 -7.08 -2.62 -10.73
C GLN A 273 -7.95 -2.02 -9.61
N SER A 274 -7.85 -2.53 -8.39
CA SER A 274 -8.78 -2.19 -7.31
C SER A 274 -8.08 -2.00 -5.97
N VAL A 275 -8.39 -0.88 -5.29
CA VAL A 275 -7.90 -0.59 -3.94
C VAL A 275 -8.46 -1.60 -2.92
N LEU A 276 -9.74 -1.96 -3.01
CA LEU A 276 -10.35 -2.91 -2.09
C LEU A 276 -9.73 -4.31 -2.20
N ALA A 277 -9.34 -4.71 -3.43
CA ALA A 277 -8.68 -5.99 -3.64
C ALA A 277 -7.36 -6.11 -2.86
N VAL A 278 -6.66 -4.99 -2.60
CA VAL A 278 -5.42 -4.98 -1.82
C VAL A 278 -5.66 -5.40 -0.38
N PHE A 279 -6.69 -4.85 0.26
CA PHE A 279 -7.02 -5.20 1.64
C PHE A 279 -7.55 -6.63 1.77
N ILE A 280 -8.33 -7.10 0.79
CA ILE A 280 -8.78 -8.50 0.73
C ILE A 280 -7.58 -9.43 0.55
N ALA A 281 -6.69 -9.12 -0.39
CA ALA A 281 -5.48 -9.90 -0.63
C ALA A 281 -4.57 -9.93 0.61
N SER A 282 -4.40 -8.78 1.28
CA SER A 282 -3.64 -8.68 2.53
C SER A 282 -4.25 -9.54 3.63
N THR A 283 -5.59 -9.50 3.79
CA THR A 283 -6.28 -10.33 4.78
C THR A 283 -6.11 -11.82 4.48
N VAL A 284 -6.28 -12.23 3.22
CA VAL A 284 -6.08 -13.63 2.81
C VAL A 284 -4.65 -14.09 3.10
N LEU A 285 -3.65 -13.27 2.74
CA LEU A 285 -2.25 -13.64 2.95
C LEU A 285 -1.91 -13.68 4.45
N GLU A 286 -2.45 -12.77 5.26
CA GLU A 286 -2.23 -12.74 6.72
C GLU A 286 -2.86 -13.94 7.40
N VAL A 287 -4.05 -14.38 6.97
CA VAL A 287 -4.67 -15.64 7.41
C VAL A 287 -3.76 -16.82 7.08
N VAL A 288 -3.33 -16.96 5.83
CA VAL A 288 -2.43 -18.04 5.41
C VAL A 288 -1.13 -18.01 6.23
N ARG A 289 -0.54 -16.84 6.43
CA ARG A 289 0.67 -16.65 7.24
C ARG A 289 0.44 -17.10 8.69
N SER A 290 -0.64 -16.64 9.31
CA SER A 290 -0.96 -16.96 10.71
C SER A 290 -1.15 -18.46 10.92
N PHE A 291 -1.92 -19.11 10.06
CA PHE A 291 -2.12 -20.57 10.14
C PHE A 291 -0.84 -21.34 9.79
N SER A 292 -0.09 -20.93 8.75
CA SER A 292 1.16 -21.59 8.38
C SER A 292 2.22 -21.49 9.48
N SER A 293 2.34 -20.36 10.15
CA SER A 293 3.29 -20.19 11.26
C SER A 293 2.89 -21.00 12.49
N LEU A 294 1.60 -21.23 12.70
CA LEU A 294 1.10 -22.04 13.82
C LEU A 294 1.34 -23.54 13.61
N TYR A 295 1.01 -24.05 12.41
CA TYR A 295 1.10 -25.50 12.12
C TYR A 295 2.47 -25.94 11.58
N PHE A 296 3.19 -25.03 10.88
CA PHE A 296 4.45 -25.30 10.20
C PHE A 296 5.49 -24.21 10.50
N PRO A 297 5.93 -24.01 11.77
CA PRO A 297 6.77 -22.88 12.16
C PRO A 297 8.11 -22.83 11.41
N ASN A 298 8.68 -23.97 11.01
CA ASN A 298 9.96 -24.03 10.28
C ASN A 298 9.82 -23.88 8.76
N THR A 299 8.62 -24.03 8.21
CA THR A 299 8.38 -24.07 6.76
C THR A 299 7.24 -23.15 6.31
N TRP A 300 6.84 -22.19 7.16
CA TRP A 300 5.75 -21.27 6.86
C TRP A 300 5.99 -20.44 5.58
N GLN A 301 7.25 -20.07 5.31
CA GLN A 301 7.62 -19.35 4.08
C GLN A 301 7.41 -20.20 2.82
N LEU A 302 7.69 -21.50 2.90
CA LEU A 302 7.43 -22.45 1.82
C LEU A 302 5.91 -22.57 1.55
N SER A 303 5.11 -22.62 2.61
CA SER A 303 3.65 -22.62 2.49
C SER A 303 3.10 -21.38 1.80
N LEU A 304 3.65 -20.19 2.15
CA LEU A 304 3.31 -18.94 1.48
C LEU A 304 3.71 -18.95 0.00
N GLY A 305 4.92 -19.44 -0.32
CA GLY A 305 5.39 -19.54 -1.69
C GLY A 305 4.52 -20.47 -2.53
N LEU A 306 4.16 -21.64 -1.98
CA LEU A 306 3.28 -22.61 -2.64
C LEU A 306 1.86 -22.05 -2.85
N PHE A 307 1.31 -21.39 -1.84
CA PHE A 307 0.04 -20.69 -1.94
C PHE A 307 0.06 -19.64 -3.06
N LEU A 308 1.12 -18.86 -3.14
CA LEU A 308 1.28 -17.84 -4.18
C LEU A 308 1.35 -18.46 -5.58
N LEU A 309 2.13 -19.53 -5.75
CA LEU A 309 2.20 -20.26 -7.03
C LEU A 309 0.82 -20.76 -7.46
N PHE A 310 0.06 -21.31 -6.51
CA PHE A 310 -1.32 -21.73 -6.76
C PHE A 310 -2.18 -20.55 -7.22
N VAL A 311 -2.12 -19.42 -6.52
CA VAL A 311 -2.90 -18.22 -6.87
C VAL A 311 -2.52 -17.68 -8.24
N ILE A 312 -1.23 -17.55 -8.56
CA ILE A 312 -0.77 -17.06 -9.87
C ILE A 312 -1.27 -17.99 -10.99
N ARG A 313 -1.31 -19.31 -10.76
CA ARG A 313 -1.78 -20.28 -11.74
C ARG A 313 -3.27 -20.14 -12.04
N PHE A 314 -4.10 -19.82 -11.04
CA PHE A 314 -5.57 -19.77 -11.17
C PHE A 314 -6.10 -18.35 -11.32
N LEU A 315 -5.41 -17.33 -10.80
CA LEU A 315 -5.80 -15.92 -10.83
C LEU A 315 -4.67 -15.01 -11.37
N PRO A 316 -4.24 -15.18 -12.62
CA PRO A 316 -3.08 -14.47 -13.17
C PRO A 316 -3.26 -12.94 -13.24
N ARG A 317 -4.50 -12.43 -13.15
CA ARG A 317 -4.83 -11.01 -13.14
C ARG A 317 -5.12 -10.46 -11.75
N GLY A 318 -4.97 -11.28 -10.70
CA GLY A 318 -5.28 -10.94 -9.31
C GLY A 318 -6.78 -10.89 -8.99
N ILE A 319 -7.10 -10.82 -7.69
CA ILE A 319 -8.48 -10.78 -7.16
C ILE A 319 -9.27 -9.59 -7.71
N GLY A 320 -8.60 -8.45 -7.94
CA GLY A 320 -9.24 -7.24 -8.48
C GLY A 320 -9.90 -7.43 -9.86
N SER A 321 -9.45 -8.42 -10.64
CA SER A 321 -10.01 -8.70 -11.96
C SER A 321 -11.39 -9.35 -11.91
N LEU A 322 -11.74 -10.04 -10.83
CA LEU A 322 -13.02 -10.72 -10.64
C LEU A 322 -14.21 -9.74 -10.61
N TRP A 323 -13.98 -8.52 -10.19
CA TRP A 323 -15.03 -7.50 -10.13
C TRP A 323 -15.21 -6.70 -11.42
N ILE A 324 -14.17 -6.59 -12.25
CA ILE A 324 -14.22 -5.86 -13.54
C ILE A 324 -14.85 -6.73 -14.63
N GLY A 325 -14.67 -8.04 -14.60
CA GLY A 325 -15.29 -8.98 -15.56
C GLY A 325 -16.81 -8.92 -15.58
N ARG A 326 -17.46 -8.52 -14.49
CA ARG A 326 -18.92 -8.36 -14.41
C ARG A 326 -19.47 -7.07 -15.07
N THR A 327 -18.64 -6.03 -15.17
CA THR A 327 -19.05 -4.75 -15.78
C THR A 327 -18.65 -4.61 -17.25
N GLY A 328 -17.68 -5.41 -17.72
CA GLY A 328 -17.19 -5.38 -19.12
C GLY A 328 -18.02 -6.24 -20.08
N SER A 329 -18.66 -7.30 -19.59
CA SER A 329 -19.48 -8.21 -20.43
C SER A 329 -20.75 -7.56 -20.97
N ALA A 330 -21.27 -6.52 -20.31
CA ALA A 330 -22.47 -5.80 -20.79
C ALA A 330 -22.20 -4.82 -21.95
N ARG A 331 -20.93 -4.51 -22.25
CA ARG A 331 -20.56 -3.55 -23.31
C ARG A 331 -20.11 -4.19 -24.62
N SER A 332 -19.82 -5.48 -24.63
CA SER A 332 -19.43 -6.19 -25.86
C SER A 332 -20.62 -6.80 -26.63
N ALA A 333 -21.84 -6.71 -26.09
CA ALA A 333 -23.06 -7.19 -26.76
C ALA A 333 -23.70 -6.19 -27.73
N GLU A 334 -23.20 -4.94 -27.78
CA GLU A 334 -23.71 -3.91 -28.68
C GLU A 334 -22.67 -3.57 -29.76
N LYS A 335 -22.42 -4.53 -30.68
CA LYS A 335 -21.85 -4.27 -32.00
C LYS A 335 -23.00 -4.00 -32.96
N PRO A 336 -23.10 -2.79 -33.52
CA PRO A 336 -23.95 -2.57 -34.70
C PRO A 336 -23.28 -3.26 -35.89
N ARG A 337 -24.15 -3.88 -36.69
CA ARG A 337 -23.84 -4.47 -38.00
C ARG A 337 -23.41 -3.39 -39.00
#